data_414bfbea481a4bf8d03c7c38657ec27a
#
_entry.id   414bfbea481a4bf8d03c7c38657ec27a
#
_cell.length_a   1.000
_cell.length_b   1.000
_cell.length_c   1.000
_cell.angle_alpha   90.00
_cell.angle_beta   90.00
_cell.angle_gamma   90.00
#
_symmetry.space_group_name_H-M   'P 1'
#
loop_
_entity.id
_entity.type
_entity.pdbx_description
1 polymer ?
#
loop_
_entity_poly.entity_id
_entity_poly.type
_entity_poly.pdbx_seq_one_letter_code
_entity_poly.pdbx_strand_id
1 'polypeptide(L)'
;MPRSVQSPLVLAFLALAAVPSWGGAQAPTAAPTDPAARLTQRLRPIMDRPEFRHATWGIEFYSLDEDRPVYALNPDQLFTAASTTKLLTTGTALRLLGADYRFHTNVYRTGPIDRAGTLKGDLVLVASGDLNLSGRIQPGDTLGFTNEDHAYDADPSTSAVPGDPLLVIRQLAAQVAAHGVKRITGRVLVDVSMFREGARELGTGVVMSPVVVNDNLVDLTIGPGASVGAATTVAISPATAYVRFVNKSTTTAAGTTPSITWSSDVTEPDGSHTVTISGRFPMGTKAILYSYAVPEPSRFAQVALVQALREKGVTATLPAASVQKGFTSLPAAYRPENVVAEHVSPPLAEEIKVTLKVSQNLHASSLPMIVKAVLARDDTSKTGFDLERGMLQTAGLDLGGAQQTDGAGGDARFSPSFMVHYLAYMAKQKDAALFERSLPILGRDGTLWNIQPDVPAAGHVFAKTGTLAGYDALNRQLLVTAKGLGGYFTSPGGKRYALAIYVNNVSVPLDQGATTKIVGQALGEVAAAAYATLP
;
A
#
# COMPACT_ATOMS: atom_id res chain seq x y z
N MET A 1 74.56 -30.95 -5.71
CA MET A 1 75.81 -30.65 -5.01
C MET A 1 75.79 -29.24 -4.53
N PRO A 2 76.21 -29.02 -3.30
CA PRO A 2 75.81 -27.92 -2.46
C PRO A 2 76.76 -26.75 -2.38
N ARG A 3 76.33 -25.63 -1.85
CA ARG A 3 77.25 -24.78 -1.04
C ARG A 3 76.43 -23.96 -0.04
N SER A 4 76.64 -24.32 1.21
CA SER A 4 76.27 -23.59 2.41
C SER A 4 77.08 -22.31 2.58
N VAL A 5 76.51 -21.23 3.01
CA VAL A 5 77.19 -20.11 3.67
C VAL A 5 76.57 -19.83 5.00
N GLN A 6 77.28 -20.08 6.04
CA GLN A 6 77.00 -19.67 7.40
C GLN A 6 77.35 -18.19 7.57
N SER A 7 76.57 -17.45 8.32
CA SER A 7 76.92 -16.12 8.83
C SER A 7 76.55 -16.01 10.33
N PRO A 8 77.28 -15.27 11.12
CA PRO A 8 77.34 -15.44 12.59
C PRO A 8 76.30 -14.62 13.35
N LEU A 9 75.93 -15.16 14.50
CA LEU A 9 75.17 -14.48 15.53
C LEU A 9 75.89 -13.26 16.07
N VAL A 10 75.22 -12.10 16.09
CA VAL A 10 75.58 -10.95 16.93
C VAL A 10 74.54 -10.83 18.01
N LEU A 11 74.95 -11.13 19.25
CA LEU A 11 74.16 -10.83 20.47
C LEU A 11 74.26 -9.33 20.74
N ALA A 12 73.13 -8.63 20.67
CA ALA A 12 72.98 -7.27 21.21
C ALA A 12 72.17 -7.34 22.50
N PHE A 13 72.78 -6.96 23.61
CA PHE A 13 72.12 -6.73 24.88
C PHE A 13 71.29 -5.45 24.80
N LEU A 14 69.98 -5.54 24.90
CA LEU A 14 69.08 -4.39 25.09
C LEU A 14 68.78 -4.24 26.58
N ALA A 15 69.23 -3.13 27.16
CA ALA A 15 68.83 -2.69 28.48
C ALA A 15 67.35 -2.27 28.50
N LEU A 16 66.53 -2.92 29.36
CA LEU A 16 65.17 -2.49 29.64
C LEU A 16 65.21 -1.21 30.46
N ALA A 17 64.87 -0.08 29.82
CA ALA A 17 64.47 1.11 30.56
C ALA A 17 62.97 1.03 30.91
N ALA A 18 62.63 0.95 32.20
CA ALA A 18 61.28 1.01 32.69
C ALA A 18 60.72 2.42 32.46
N VAL A 19 59.72 2.56 31.56
CA VAL A 19 58.94 3.78 31.40
C VAL A 19 57.76 3.71 32.35
N PRO A 20 57.52 4.68 33.22
CA PRO A 20 56.34 4.70 34.07
C PRO A 20 55.09 4.94 33.18
N SER A 21 54.16 3.98 33.19
CA SER A 21 52.85 4.13 32.58
C SER A 21 52.02 5.14 33.40
N TRP A 22 51.93 6.35 32.92
CA TRP A 22 50.90 7.27 33.36
C TRP A 22 49.58 6.82 32.75
N GLY A 23 48.78 6.07 33.51
CA GLY A 23 47.38 5.83 33.26
C GLY A 23 46.64 7.15 33.45
N GLY A 24 46.58 7.95 32.39
CA GLY A 24 45.67 9.08 32.33
C GLY A 24 44.26 8.53 32.19
N ALA A 25 43.45 8.57 33.26
CA ALA A 25 42.01 8.43 33.13
C ALA A 25 41.53 9.52 32.16
N GLN A 26 41.10 9.12 30.94
CA GLN A 26 40.42 10.03 30.08
C GLN A 26 39.18 10.55 30.81
N ALA A 27 39.14 11.85 31.07
CA ALA A 27 37.93 12.50 31.55
C ALA A 27 36.78 12.21 30.56
N PRO A 28 35.59 11.94 31.07
CA PRO A 28 34.44 11.73 30.18
C PRO A 28 34.32 12.94 29.24
N THR A 29 34.43 12.69 27.94
CA THR A 29 34.24 13.74 26.93
C THR A 29 32.85 14.33 27.14
N ALA A 30 32.78 15.63 27.41
CA ALA A 30 31.51 16.34 27.54
C ALA A 30 30.64 16.03 26.33
N ALA A 31 29.35 15.76 26.55
CA ALA A 31 28.42 15.50 25.46
C ALA A 31 28.42 16.67 24.48
N PRO A 32 28.42 16.41 23.15
CA PRO A 32 28.42 17.47 22.17
C PRO A 32 27.29 18.47 22.41
N THR A 33 27.58 19.74 22.36
CA THR A 33 26.56 20.82 22.50
C THR A 33 25.71 20.98 21.23
N ASP A 34 26.28 20.63 20.07
CA ASP A 34 25.59 20.66 18.79
C ASP A 34 24.54 19.53 18.66
N PRO A 35 23.25 19.84 18.35
CA PRO A 35 22.19 18.87 18.15
C PRO A 35 22.51 17.80 17.10
N ALA A 36 23.15 18.17 15.97
CA ALA A 36 23.52 17.22 14.91
C ALA A 36 24.58 16.22 15.39
N ALA A 37 25.58 16.69 16.14
CA ALA A 37 26.60 15.81 16.71
C ALA A 37 26.00 14.86 17.77
N ARG A 38 25.09 15.34 18.62
CA ARG A 38 24.33 14.49 19.57
C ARG A 38 23.50 13.45 18.87
N LEU A 39 22.82 13.84 17.77
CA LEU A 39 22.03 12.91 16.97
C LEU A 39 22.92 11.85 16.33
N THR A 40 24.04 12.23 15.72
CA THR A 40 25.03 11.28 15.17
C THR A 40 25.46 10.24 16.21
N GLN A 41 25.75 10.67 17.44
CA GLN A 41 26.14 9.77 18.53
C GLN A 41 25.04 8.76 18.89
N ARG A 42 23.76 9.16 18.80
CA ARG A 42 22.61 8.28 19.05
C ARG A 42 22.27 7.36 17.90
N LEU A 43 22.49 7.79 16.65
CA LEU A 43 22.19 6.98 15.47
C LEU A 43 23.22 5.88 15.20
N ARG A 44 24.51 6.15 15.46
CA ARG A 44 25.59 5.16 15.23
C ARG A 44 25.31 3.79 15.83
N PRO A 45 24.93 3.63 17.12
CA PRO A 45 24.67 2.30 17.70
C PRO A 45 23.54 1.54 17.02
N ILE A 46 22.61 2.23 16.35
CA ILE A 46 21.53 1.61 15.57
C ILE A 46 22.07 1.14 14.22
N MET A 47 22.78 2.01 13.52
CA MET A 47 23.29 1.75 12.17
C MET A 47 24.46 0.75 12.14
N ASP A 48 25.25 0.69 13.22
CA ASP A 48 26.43 -0.18 13.34
C ASP A 48 26.09 -1.60 13.85
N ARG A 49 24.80 -1.94 14.01
CA ARG A 49 24.38 -3.30 14.38
C ARG A 49 24.81 -4.31 13.31
N PRO A 50 25.14 -5.57 13.69
CA PRO A 50 25.65 -6.58 12.77
C PRO A 50 24.77 -6.81 11.52
N GLU A 51 23.45 -6.73 11.66
CA GLU A 51 22.48 -6.90 10.57
C GLU A 51 22.57 -5.79 9.50
N PHE A 52 23.08 -4.61 9.84
CA PHE A 52 23.24 -3.48 8.92
C PHE A 52 24.65 -3.32 8.35
N ARG A 53 25.57 -4.25 8.64
CA ARG A 53 26.99 -4.15 8.21
C ARG A 53 27.18 -3.95 6.70
N HIS A 54 26.27 -4.47 5.88
CA HIS A 54 26.32 -4.37 4.43
C HIS A 54 25.23 -3.44 3.85
N ALA A 55 24.45 -2.82 4.72
CA ALA A 55 23.38 -1.92 4.35
C ALA A 55 23.90 -0.53 3.98
N THR A 56 23.13 0.17 3.16
CA THR A 56 23.35 1.58 2.87
C THR A 56 22.25 2.40 3.49
N TRP A 57 22.62 3.41 4.31
CA TRP A 57 21.70 4.33 4.95
C TRP A 57 21.68 5.68 4.25
N GLY A 58 20.47 6.23 4.06
CA GLY A 58 20.21 7.59 3.64
C GLY A 58 19.24 8.25 4.61
N ILE A 59 19.64 9.36 5.21
CA ILE A 59 18.84 10.04 6.26
C ILE A 59 18.92 11.53 6.05
N GLU A 60 17.77 12.21 6.11
CA GLU A 60 17.73 13.66 6.27
C GLU A 60 16.61 14.07 7.21
N PHE A 61 16.91 14.95 8.15
CA PHE A 61 15.96 15.67 8.97
C PHE A 61 16.04 17.16 8.59
N TYR A 62 14.90 17.73 8.25
CA TYR A 62 14.78 19.09 7.72
C TYR A 62 13.86 19.93 8.61
N SER A 63 14.36 21.05 9.11
CA SER A 63 13.56 21.99 9.90
C SER A 63 12.60 22.75 8.99
N LEU A 64 11.29 22.58 9.21
CA LEU A 64 10.25 23.33 8.48
C LEU A 64 10.18 24.79 8.92
N ASP A 65 10.62 25.10 10.14
CA ASP A 65 10.60 26.46 10.70
C ASP A 65 11.82 27.27 10.24
N GLU A 66 12.97 26.62 10.04
CA GLU A 66 14.23 27.27 9.64
C GLU A 66 14.54 27.09 8.14
N ASP A 67 13.72 26.29 7.43
CA ASP A 67 13.83 25.98 5.99
C ASP A 67 15.23 25.48 5.59
N ARG A 68 15.82 24.56 6.41
CA ARG A 68 17.16 24.00 6.20
C ARG A 68 17.32 22.59 6.78
N PRO A 69 18.26 21.78 6.26
CA PRO A 69 18.62 20.51 6.87
C PRO A 69 19.26 20.75 8.27
N VAL A 70 18.94 19.88 9.22
CA VAL A 70 19.53 19.84 10.57
C VAL A 70 20.38 18.60 10.80
N TYR A 71 20.20 17.57 9.98
CA TYR A 71 21.04 16.38 9.93
C TYR A 71 20.92 15.74 8.56
N ALA A 72 22.05 15.30 7.99
CA ALA A 72 22.08 14.61 6.69
C ALA A 72 23.15 13.53 6.67
N LEU A 73 22.78 12.37 6.10
CA LEU A 73 23.65 11.26 5.77
C LEU A 73 23.28 10.74 4.37
N ASN A 74 24.19 10.80 3.41
CA ASN A 74 23.96 10.45 2.01
C ASN A 74 22.70 11.12 1.40
N PRO A 75 22.50 12.45 1.60
CA PRO A 75 21.25 13.12 1.27
C PRO A 75 20.90 13.12 -0.22
N ASP A 76 21.92 13.11 -1.11
CA ASP A 76 21.73 13.18 -2.57
C ASP A 76 21.82 11.81 -3.26
N GLN A 77 22.06 10.74 -2.49
CA GLN A 77 22.12 9.38 -3.02
C GLN A 77 20.70 8.84 -3.28
N LEU A 78 20.49 8.18 -4.41
CA LEU A 78 19.22 7.54 -4.74
C LEU A 78 19.07 6.22 -3.98
N PHE A 79 18.00 6.11 -3.20
CA PHE A 79 17.60 4.90 -2.49
C PHE A 79 16.34 4.30 -3.11
N THR A 80 16.23 2.99 -3.14
CA THR A 80 14.97 2.33 -3.45
C THR A 80 13.94 2.76 -2.40
N ALA A 81 12.89 3.42 -2.87
CA ALA A 81 11.96 4.13 -2.01
C ALA A 81 10.77 3.27 -1.55
N ALA A 82 10.45 2.23 -2.33
CA ALA A 82 9.26 1.41 -2.13
C ALA A 82 8.02 2.28 -1.88
N SER A 83 7.13 1.89 -0.99
CA SER A 83 5.85 2.57 -0.75
C SER A 83 5.93 4.00 -0.18
N THR A 84 7.12 4.57 0.08
CA THR A 84 7.21 6.02 0.34
C THR A 84 6.86 6.85 -0.90
N THR A 85 6.91 6.24 -2.09
CA THR A 85 6.41 6.79 -3.36
C THR A 85 4.96 7.27 -3.26
N LYS A 86 4.14 6.60 -2.44
CA LYS A 86 2.74 6.96 -2.25
C LYS A 86 2.54 8.37 -1.68
N LEU A 87 3.57 8.95 -1.05
CA LEU A 87 3.56 10.36 -0.66
C LEU A 87 3.40 11.27 -1.89
N LEU A 88 4.19 11.01 -2.95
CA LEU A 88 4.11 11.78 -4.18
C LEU A 88 2.78 11.56 -4.89
N THR A 89 2.40 10.30 -5.09
CA THR A 89 1.18 9.91 -5.81
C THR A 89 -0.09 10.49 -5.17
N THR A 90 -0.23 10.34 -3.84
CA THR A 90 -1.39 10.86 -3.11
C THR A 90 -1.36 12.37 -2.98
N GLY A 91 -0.18 12.97 -2.76
CA GLY A 91 -0.02 14.40 -2.73
C GLY A 91 -0.31 15.05 -4.07
N THR A 92 0.07 14.41 -5.19
CA THR A 92 -0.30 14.84 -6.54
C THR A 92 -1.82 14.82 -6.74
N ALA A 93 -2.48 13.73 -6.39
CA ALA A 93 -3.94 13.64 -6.48
C ALA A 93 -4.62 14.72 -5.63
N LEU A 94 -4.17 14.93 -4.39
CA LEU A 94 -4.66 15.96 -3.49
C LEU A 94 -4.50 17.38 -4.08
N ARG A 95 -3.33 17.66 -4.66
CA ARG A 95 -3.03 18.98 -5.25
C ARG A 95 -3.80 19.27 -6.53
N LEU A 96 -4.00 18.26 -7.37
CA LEU A 96 -4.58 18.44 -8.69
C LEU A 96 -6.11 18.29 -8.69
N LEU A 97 -6.68 17.39 -7.90
CA LEU A 97 -8.13 17.17 -7.81
C LEU A 97 -8.76 17.94 -6.63
N GLY A 98 -8.02 18.12 -5.54
CA GLY A 98 -8.52 18.74 -4.31
C GLY A 98 -9.05 17.72 -3.31
N ALA A 99 -9.02 18.09 -2.00
CA ALA A 99 -9.42 17.23 -0.89
C ALA A 99 -10.90 16.80 -0.95
N ASP A 100 -11.77 17.70 -1.43
CA ASP A 100 -13.21 17.50 -1.47
C ASP A 100 -13.71 16.83 -2.76
N TYR A 101 -12.79 16.46 -3.68
CA TYR A 101 -13.16 15.75 -4.90
C TYR A 101 -13.89 14.46 -4.57
N ARG A 102 -14.97 14.16 -5.32
CA ARG A 102 -15.79 12.94 -5.15
C ARG A 102 -15.98 12.23 -6.48
N PHE A 103 -16.00 10.92 -6.40
CA PHE A 103 -16.34 10.08 -7.54
C PHE A 103 -17.86 9.93 -7.62
N HIS A 104 -18.39 10.01 -8.84
CA HIS A 104 -19.81 9.81 -9.15
C HIS A 104 -19.99 8.56 -9.99
N THR A 105 -20.37 7.45 -9.37
CA THR A 105 -20.60 6.18 -10.06
C THR A 105 -22.07 6.06 -10.40
N ASN A 106 -22.41 6.28 -11.66
CA ASN A 106 -23.77 6.28 -12.15
C ASN A 106 -24.18 4.96 -12.81
N VAL A 107 -25.46 4.60 -12.67
CA VAL A 107 -26.10 3.52 -13.42
C VAL A 107 -27.11 4.14 -14.37
N TYR A 108 -26.92 3.90 -15.67
CA TYR A 108 -27.76 4.43 -16.73
C TYR A 108 -28.63 3.35 -17.34
N ARG A 109 -29.85 3.75 -17.79
CA ARG A 109 -30.67 2.98 -18.72
C ARG A 109 -30.41 3.44 -20.14
N THR A 110 -30.47 2.52 -21.12
CA THR A 110 -30.31 2.87 -22.55
C THR A 110 -31.65 2.94 -23.29
N GLY A 111 -32.76 2.60 -22.64
CA GLY A 111 -34.10 2.58 -23.22
C GLY A 111 -35.20 2.96 -22.22
N PRO A 112 -36.46 2.99 -22.62
CA PRO A 112 -37.58 3.33 -21.80
C PRO A 112 -37.95 2.23 -20.79
N ILE A 113 -38.49 2.62 -19.64
CA ILE A 113 -39.13 1.72 -18.66
C ILE A 113 -40.64 1.81 -18.95
N ASP A 114 -41.28 0.67 -19.24
CA ASP A 114 -42.73 0.63 -19.48
C ASP A 114 -43.53 0.61 -18.16
N ARG A 115 -44.88 0.71 -18.28
CA ARG A 115 -45.76 0.73 -17.09
C ARG A 115 -45.69 -0.52 -16.24
N ALA A 116 -45.23 -1.65 -16.78
CA ALA A 116 -45.05 -2.90 -16.04
C ALA A 116 -43.70 -2.95 -15.33
N GLY A 117 -42.85 -1.94 -15.46
CA GLY A 117 -41.50 -1.88 -14.88
C GLY A 117 -40.45 -2.60 -15.75
N THR A 118 -40.72 -2.81 -17.03
CA THR A 118 -39.76 -3.47 -17.95
C THR A 118 -38.87 -2.43 -18.61
N LEU A 119 -37.57 -2.47 -18.34
CA LEU A 119 -36.56 -1.71 -19.07
C LEU A 119 -36.33 -2.38 -20.44
N LYS A 120 -36.72 -1.64 -21.53
CA LYS A 120 -36.51 -2.06 -22.93
C LYS A 120 -35.17 -1.51 -23.42
N GLY A 121 -34.09 -2.03 -22.89
CA GLY A 121 -32.72 -1.60 -23.15
C GLY A 121 -31.74 -2.19 -22.15
N ASP A 122 -30.50 -1.75 -22.26
CA ASP A 122 -29.42 -2.15 -21.34
C ASP A 122 -29.47 -1.32 -20.05
N LEU A 123 -28.95 -1.90 -18.97
CA LEU A 123 -28.56 -1.23 -17.73
C LEU A 123 -27.04 -1.16 -17.68
N VAL A 124 -26.46 0.04 -17.51
CA VAL A 124 -25.01 0.24 -17.59
C VAL A 124 -24.50 0.94 -16.34
N LEU A 125 -23.68 0.26 -15.54
CA LEU A 125 -22.87 0.88 -14.51
C LEU A 125 -21.63 1.49 -15.19
N VAL A 126 -21.45 2.80 -15.05
CA VAL A 126 -20.29 3.53 -15.61
C VAL A 126 -19.30 3.75 -14.48
N ALA A 127 -18.15 3.11 -14.60
CA ALA A 127 -17.08 3.21 -13.62
C ALA A 127 -16.45 4.61 -13.62
N SER A 128 -16.33 5.19 -12.44
CA SER A 128 -15.85 6.57 -12.23
C SER A 128 -14.42 6.66 -11.74
N GLY A 129 -13.75 5.53 -11.49
CA GLY A 129 -12.47 5.49 -10.80
C GLY A 129 -12.59 5.49 -9.28
N ASP A 130 -13.81 5.31 -8.74
CA ASP A 130 -14.01 5.13 -7.30
C ASP A 130 -13.35 3.83 -6.83
N LEU A 131 -12.39 3.96 -5.91
CA LEU A 131 -11.60 2.86 -5.38
C LEU A 131 -12.27 2.16 -4.20
N ASN A 132 -13.46 2.62 -3.77
CA ASN A 132 -14.11 2.17 -2.53
C ASN A 132 -15.55 1.70 -2.71
N LEU A 133 -15.87 0.97 -3.79
CA LEU A 133 -17.20 0.32 -3.91
C LEU A 133 -17.29 -0.89 -2.96
N SER A 134 -17.12 -0.63 -1.66
CA SER A 134 -16.88 -1.66 -0.64
C SER A 134 -17.46 -1.30 0.73
N GLY A 135 -17.23 -2.15 1.71
CA GLY A 135 -17.56 -1.93 3.12
C GLY A 135 -16.69 -0.90 3.84
N ARG A 136 -15.65 -0.34 3.20
CA ARG A 136 -14.84 0.73 3.80
C ARG A 136 -15.65 1.98 4.12
N ILE A 137 -16.77 2.19 3.43
CA ILE A 137 -17.64 3.34 3.67
C ILE A 137 -18.29 3.22 5.04
N GLN A 138 -18.05 4.22 5.90
CA GLN A 138 -18.50 4.28 7.27
C GLN A 138 -19.45 5.49 7.48
N PRO A 139 -20.26 5.51 8.57
CA PRO A 139 -21.05 6.69 8.93
C PRO A 139 -20.18 7.96 9.03
N GLY A 140 -20.77 9.10 8.69
CA GLY A 140 -20.07 10.39 8.73
C GLY A 140 -19.20 10.64 7.50
N ASP A 141 -19.47 9.95 6.39
CA ASP A 141 -18.81 10.20 5.11
C ASP A 141 -17.30 9.92 5.17
N THR A 142 -16.92 8.86 5.87
CA THR A 142 -15.54 8.45 6.13
C THR A 142 -15.25 7.05 5.58
N LEU A 143 -13.97 6.71 5.44
CA LEU A 143 -13.51 5.37 5.08
C LEU A 143 -12.82 4.69 6.26
N GLY A 144 -13.21 3.45 6.53
CA GLY A 144 -12.58 2.58 7.51
C GLY A 144 -11.33 1.89 6.96
N PHE A 145 -10.41 1.54 7.87
CA PHE A 145 -9.24 0.72 7.56
C PHE A 145 -8.88 -0.17 8.76
N THR A 146 -8.09 -1.19 8.51
CA THR A 146 -7.43 -2.03 9.52
C THR A 146 -5.92 -1.83 9.41
N ASN A 147 -5.18 -1.96 10.51
CA ASN A 147 -3.73 -1.70 10.49
C ASN A 147 -2.96 -2.65 9.56
N GLU A 148 -3.43 -3.92 9.48
CA GLU A 148 -2.96 -4.91 8.52
C GLU A 148 -4.08 -5.17 7.51
N ASP A 149 -3.95 -4.58 6.34
CA ASP A 149 -4.98 -4.59 5.29
C ASP A 149 -5.09 -5.96 4.61
N HIS A 150 -6.30 -6.34 4.18
CA HIS A 150 -6.57 -7.63 3.54
C HIS A 150 -5.80 -7.85 2.23
N ALA A 151 -5.33 -6.78 1.59
CA ALA A 151 -4.47 -6.86 0.40
C ALA A 151 -3.06 -7.41 0.70
N TYR A 152 -2.65 -7.42 1.99
CA TYR A 152 -1.42 -8.04 2.48
C TYR A 152 -1.77 -9.30 3.28
N ASP A 153 -2.27 -10.30 2.60
CA ASP A 153 -2.83 -11.52 3.15
C ASP A 153 -1.80 -12.48 3.78
N ALA A 154 -2.32 -13.60 4.31
CA ALA A 154 -1.54 -14.69 4.90
C ALA A 154 -0.74 -14.33 6.17
N ASP A 155 -0.89 -13.15 6.74
CA ASP A 155 -0.37 -12.80 8.06
C ASP A 155 -1.46 -13.01 9.14
N PRO A 156 -1.12 -13.58 10.32
CA PRO A 156 -2.10 -13.79 11.39
C PRO A 156 -2.78 -12.51 11.93
N SER A 157 -2.21 -11.33 11.68
CA SER A 157 -2.77 -10.04 12.06
C SER A 157 -3.67 -9.42 10.99
N THR A 158 -3.62 -9.94 9.75
CA THR A 158 -4.47 -9.47 8.65
C THR A 158 -5.95 -9.70 8.95
N SER A 159 -6.77 -8.71 8.65
CA SER A 159 -8.22 -8.77 8.83
C SER A 159 -8.96 -8.16 7.64
N ALA A 160 -10.16 -8.70 7.37
CA ALA A 160 -11.03 -8.17 6.34
C ALA A 160 -11.37 -6.69 6.59
N VAL A 161 -11.65 -5.96 5.52
CA VAL A 161 -12.20 -4.61 5.60
C VAL A 161 -13.53 -4.64 6.37
N PRO A 162 -13.75 -3.73 7.33
CA PRO A 162 -15.01 -3.68 8.06
C PRO A 162 -16.20 -3.40 7.13
N GLY A 163 -17.34 -4.07 7.41
CA GLY A 163 -18.59 -3.83 6.70
C GLY A 163 -18.89 -4.82 5.57
N ASP A 164 -19.95 -4.53 4.82
CA ASP A 164 -20.39 -5.36 3.71
C ASP A 164 -19.54 -5.08 2.45
N PRO A 165 -18.75 -6.04 1.93
CA PRO A 165 -17.90 -5.83 0.75
C PRO A 165 -18.70 -5.45 -0.52
N LEU A 166 -20.00 -5.73 -0.58
CA LEU A 166 -20.89 -5.37 -1.68
C LEU A 166 -21.83 -4.22 -1.35
N LEU A 167 -21.58 -3.44 -0.30
CA LEU A 167 -22.45 -2.37 0.19
C LEU A 167 -22.95 -1.45 -0.93
N VAL A 168 -22.02 -0.89 -1.70
CA VAL A 168 -22.36 0.08 -2.77
C VAL A 168 -23.10 -0.59 -3.91
N ILE A 169 -22.68 -1.78 -4.32
CA ILE A 169 -23.37 -2.56 -5.38
C ILE A 169 -24.82 -2.86 -4.99
N ARG A 170 -25.07 -3.22 -3.71
CA ARG A 170 -26.42 -3.46 -3.18
C ARG A 170 -27.24 -2.18 -3.09
N GLN A 171 -26.62 -1.05 -2.74
CA GLN A 171 -27.27 0.27 -2.72
C GLN A 171 -27.69 0.70 -4.12
N LEU A 172 -26.81 0.57 -5.13
CA LEU A 172 -27.13 0.85 -6.52
C LEU A 172 -28.27 -0.04 -7.04
N ALA A 173 -28.24 -1.34 -6.76
CA ALA A 173 -29.31 -2.26 -7.13
C ALA A 173 -30.65 -1.88 -6.47
N ALA A 174 -30.64 -1.46 -5.21
CA ALA A 174 -31.83 -1.00 -4.51
C ALA A 174 -32.42 0.27 -5.14
N GLN A 175 -31.59 1.23 -5.55
CA GLN A 175 -32.02 2.45 -6.24
C GLN A 175 -32.63 2.12 -7.61
N VAL A 176 -32.01 1.20 -8.40
CA VAL A 176 -32.57 0.73 -9.68
C VAL A 176 -33.97 0.15 -9.48
N ALA A 177 -34.17 -0.69 -8.47
CA ALA A 177 -35.48 -1.25 -8.12
C ALA A 177 -36.47 -0.16 -7.69
N ALA A 178 -36.05 0.79 -6.86
CA ALA A 178 -36.87 1.93 -6.41
C ALA A 178 -37.25 2.88 -7.56
N HIS A 179 -36.41 2.95 -8.61
CA HIS A 179 -36.72 3.70 -9.85
C HIS A 179 -37.80 3.01 -10.71
N GLY A 180 -38.36 1.90 -10.24
CA GLY A 180 -39.46 1.16 -10.87
C GLY A 180 -39.04 0.07 -11.85
N VAL A 181 -37.75 -0.26 -11.95
CA VAL A 181 -37.26 -1.36 -12.77
C VAL A 181 -37.55 -2.69 -12.10
N LYS A 182 -38.36 -3.55 -12.75
CA LYS A 182 -38.69 -4.91 -12.32
C LYS A 182 -38.10 -5.98 -13.21
N ARG A 183 -37.80 -5.66 -14.45
CA ARG A 183 -37.24 -6.57 -15.45
C ARG A 183 -36.35 -5.77 -16.42
N ILE A 184 -35.21 -6.36 -16.78
CA ILE A 184 -34.30 -5.86 -17.81
C ILE A 184 -34.35 -6.83 -18.98
N THR A 185 -34.69 -6.36 -20.17
CA THR A 185 -34.74 -7.19 -21.41
C THR A 185 -33.42 -7.14 -22.18
N GLY A 186 -32.64 -6.09 -21.99
CA GLY A 186 -31.30 -5.96 -22.52
C GLY A 186 -30.24 -6.54 -21.56
N ARG A 187 -29.05 -6.02 -21.67
CA ARG A 187 -27.87 -6.47 -20.92
C ARG A 187 -27.68 -5.65 -19.64
N VAL A 188 -27.05 -6.24 -18.62
CA VAL A 188 -26.44 -5.51 -17.52
C VAL A 188 -24.95 -5.41 -17.82
N LEU A 189 -24.42 -4.20 -17.94
CA LEU A 189 -23.06 -3.92 -18.36
C LEU A 189 -22.32 -3.10 -17.32
N VAL A 190 -20.97 -3.23 -17.30
CA VAL A 190 -20.06 -2.38 -16.53
C VAL A 190 -19.10 -1.70 -17.53
N ASP A 191 -19.23 -0.39 -17.70
CA ASP A 191 -18.38 0.40 -18.58
C ASP A 191 -17.12 0.85 -17.85
N VAL A 192 -15.98 0.31 -18.25
CA VAL A 192 -14.65 0.61 -17.73
C VAL A 192 -13.80 1.42 -18.72
N SER A 193 -14.43 2.22 -19.58
CA SER A 193 -13.74 2.98 -20.62
C SER A 193 -12.94 4.18 -20.11
N MET A 194 -12.99 4.49 -18.80
CA MET A 194 -12.26 5.59 -18.18
C MET A 194 -10.74 5.46 -18.38
N PHE A 195 -10.20 4.27 -18.14
CA PHE A 195 -8.85 3.84 -18.50
C PHE A 195 -8.82 2.32 -18.71
N ARG A 196 -7.74 1.81 -19.32
CA ARG A 196 -7.66 0.39 -19.68
C ARG A 196 -7.52 -0.49 -18.44
N GLU A 197 -8.48 -1.41 -18.22
CA GLU A 197 -8.39 -2.50 -17.25
C GLU A 197 -7.35 -3.55 -17.65
N GLY A 198 -6.74 -4.22 -16.67
CA GLY A 198 -5.97 -5.45 -16.87
C GLY A 198 -4.49 -5.37 -16.48
N ALA A 199 -3.92 -4.17 -16.32
CA ALA A 199 -2.59 -4.07 -15.73
C ALA A 199 -2.63 -4.50 -14.25
N ARG A 200 -1.58 -5.21 -13.80
CA ARG A 200 -1.43 -5.59 -12.39
C ARG A 200 -0.52 -4.62 -11.68
N GLU A 201 -0.89 -4.23 -10.47
CA GLU A 201 0.03 -3.48 -9.63
C GLU A 201 1.19 -4.39 -9.17
N LEU A 202 2.37 -3.78 -8.90
CA LEU A 202 3.63 -4.51 -8.77
C LEU A 202 3.85 -5.18 -7.39
N GLY A 203 3.04 -4.85 -6.38
CA GLY A 203 3.24 -5.37 -5.02
C GLY A 203 2.42 -6.64 -4.74
N THR A 204 1.10 -6.56 -4.79
CA THR A 204 0.17 -7.67 -4.49
C THR A 204 -0.33 -8.37 -5.74
N GLY A 205 -0.12 -7.78 -6.94
CA GLY A 205 -0.53 -8.35 -8.22
C GLY A 205 -2.03 -8.22 -8.51
N VAL A 206 -2.75 -7.38 -7.75
CA VAL A 206 -4.17 -7.10 -8.00
C VAL A 206 -4.35 -6.35 -9.30
N VAL A 207 -5.42 -6.65 -10.03
CA VAL A 207 -5.71 -6.04 -11.33
C VAL A 207 -6.29 -4.64 -11.14
N MET A 208 -5.66 -3.66 -11.80
CA MET A 208 -6.14 -2.28 -11.85
C MET A 208 -7.31 -2.14 -12.82
N SER A 209 -8.36 -1.45 -12.37
CA SER A 209 -9.60 -1.22 -13.12
C SER A 209 -10.23 0.12 -12.70
N PRO A 210 -10.98 0.79 -13.59
CA PRO A 210 -11.83 1.92 -13.20
C PRO A 210 -12.95 1.55 -12.21
N VAL A 211 -13.30 0.27 -12.10
CA VAL A 211 -14.24 -0.26 -11.11
C VAL A 211 -13.50 -1.10 -10.08
N VAL A 212 -13.63 -0.73 -8.81
CA VAL A 212 -12.97 -1.44 -7.70
C VAL A 212 -14.01 -1.84 -6.66
N VAL A 213 -14.31 -3.14 -6.60
CA VAL A 213 -15.24 -3.74 -5.64
C VAL A 213 -14.43 -4.57 -4.64
N ASN A 214 -14.50 -4.22 -3.36
CA ASN A 214 -13.74 -4.88 -2.30
C ASN A 214 -12.25 -4.99 -2.63
N ASP A 215 -11.63 -3.88 -3.08
CA ASP A 215 -10.23 -3.80 -3.52
C ASP A 215 -9.87 -4.83 -4.62
N ASN A 216 -10.88 -5.27 -5.41
CA ASN A 216 -10.77 -6.34 -6.40
C ASN A 216 -10.25 -7.67 -5.81
N LEU A 217 -10.67 -7.95 -4.58
CA LEU A 217 -10.31 -9.15 -3.83
C LEU A 217 -11.55 -9.94 -3.39
N VAL A 218 -11.36 -11.24 -3.24
CA VAL A 218 -12.26 -12.12 -2.49
C VAL A 218 -11.48 -12.67 -1.29
N ASP A 219 -11.97 -12.38 -0.09
CA ASP A 219 -11.34 -12.78 1.17
C ASP A 219 -11.73 -14.21 1.53
N LEU A 220 -10.76 -15.02 1.92
CA LEU A 220 -10.94 -16.39 2.40
C LEU A 220 -10.34 -16.52 3.80
N THR A 221 -11.19 -16.60 4.81
CA THR A 221 -10.73 -16.91 6.17
C THR A 221 -10.62 -18.42 6.31
N ILE A 222 -9.38 -18.92 6.39
CA ILE A 222 -9.07 -20.35 6.43
C ILE A 222 -8.56 -20.73 7.81
N GLY A 223 -9.13 -21.77 8.38
CA GLY A 223 -8.75 -22.30 9.69
C GLY A 223 -8.71 -23.84 9.72
N PRO A 224 -8.26 -24.43 10.83
CA PRO A 224 -8.24 -25.89 10.95
C PRO A 224 -9.65 -26.46 10.94
N GLY A 225 -9.81 -27.68 10.42
CA GLY A 225 -10.99 -28.50 10.56
C GLY A 225 -11.07 -29.18 11.93
N ALA A 226 -12.04 -30.07 12.10
CA ALA A 226 -12.35 -30.71 13.40
C ALA A 226 -11.22 -31.63 13.93
N SER A 227 -10.39 -32.20 13.06
CA SER A 227 -9.32 -33.14 13.42
C SER A 227 -8.20 -33.15 12.38
N VAL A 228 -7.06 -33.72 12.75
CA VAL A 228 -5.96 -33.98 11.80
C VAL A 228 -6.46 -34.87 10.67
N GLY A 229 -6.16 -34.52 9.42
CA GLY A 229 -6.63 -35.16 8.20
C GLY A 229 -7.98 -34.67 7.69
N ALA A 230 -8.77 -33.94 8.49
CA ALA A 230 -10.01 -33.32 8.02
C ALA A 230 -9.73 -32.14 7.09
N ALA A 231 -10.69 -31.82 6.22
CA ALA A 231 -10.63 -30.60 5.42
C ALA A 231 -10.57 -29.37 6.33
N THR A 232 -9.86 -28.32 5.88
CA THR A 232 -9.86 -27.02 6.58
C THR A 232 -11.24 -26.36 6.53
N THR A 233 -11.52 -25.44 7.44
CA THR A 233 -12.67 -24.53 7.34
C THR A 233 -12.33 -23.39 6.39
N VAL A 234 -13.31 -22.93 5.59
CA VAL A 234 -13.15 -21.81 4.66
C VAL A 234 -14.41 -20.95 4.70
N ALA A 235 -14.26 -19.69 5.07
CA ALA A 235 -15.30 -18.67 4.93
C ALA A 235 -14.92 -17.70 3.81
N ILE A 236 -15.87 -17.36 2.90
CA ILE A 236 -15.64 -16.59 1.68
C ILE A 236 -16.42 -15.28 1.77
N SER A 237 -15.77 -14.14 1.45
CA SER A 237 -16.39 -12.81 1.45
C SER A 237 -15.76 -11.90 0.36
N PRO A 238 -16.57 -11.29 -0.55
CA PRO A 238 -17.96 -11.59 -0.78
C PRO A 238 -18.16 -12.93 -1.49
N ALA A 239 -19.20 -13.67 -1.11
CA ALA A 239 -19.62 -14.86 -1.82
C ALA A 239 -20.47 -14.46 -3.04
N THR A 240 -19.97 -14.69 -4.24
CA THR A 240 -20.63 -14.38 -5.50
C THR A 240 -20.53 -15.55 -6.47
N ALA A 241 -21.35 -15.52 -7.53
CA ALA A 241 -21.26 -16.50 -8.62
C ALA A 241 -20.04 -16.31 -9.53
N TYR A 242 -19.20 -15.27 -9.29
CA TYR A 242 -18.00 -15.00 -10.09
C TYR A 242 -16.91 -16.05 -9.87
N VAL A 243 -16.74 -16.52 -8.62
CA VAL A 243 -15.72 -17.51 -8.30
C VAL A 243 -16.26 -18.60 -7.36
N ARG A 244 -15.98 -19.85 -7.69
CA ARG A 244 -16.25 -21.03 -6.89
C ARG A 244 -14.95 -21.60 -6.37
N PHE A 245 -14.83 -21.76 -5.05
CA PHE A 245 -13.66 -22.38 -4.42
C PHE A 245 -13.89 -23.86 -4.13
N VAL A 246 -12.96 -24.70 -4.58
CA VAL A 246 -12.92 -26.14 -4.31
C VAL A 246 -11.85 -26.39 -3.26
N ASN A 247 -12.26 -26.67 -2.03
CA ASN A 247 -11.34 -26.88 -0.91
C ASN A 247 -10.77 -28.32 -0.91
N LYS A 248 -9.46 -28.43 -1.16
CA LYS A 248 -8.66 -29.66 -1.03
C LYS A 248 -7.56 -29.54 0.04
N SER A 249 -7.55 -28.47 0.82
CA SER A 249 -6.60 -28.28 1.91
C SER A 249 -6.97 -29.14 3.13
N THR A 250 -5.97 -29.55 3.88
CA THR A 250 -6.13 -30.47 4.99
C THR A 250 -5.56 -29.94 6.29
N THR A 251 -6.14 -30.37 7.39
CA THR A 251 -5.68 -30.04 8.73
C THR A 251 -4.52 -30.93 9.14
N THR A 252 -3.46 -30.35 9.70
CA THR A 252 -2.28 -31.10 10.21
C THR A 252 -2.17 -31.00 11.72
N ALA A 253 -1.25 -31.77 12.32
CA ALA A 253 -0.91 -31.64 13.72
C ALA A 253 -0.40 -30.21 14.05
N ALA A 254 -0.58 -29.81 15.31
CA ALA A 254 -0.08 -28.52 15.81
C ALA A 254 1.45 -28.39 15.65
N GLY A 255 1.95 -27.15 15.58
CA GLY A 255 3.37 -26.84 15.55
C GLY A 255 4.00 -26.76 14.15
N THR A 256 3.20 -26.89 13.08
CA THR A 256 3.66 -26.63 11.71
C THR A 256 3.22 -25.24 11.23
N THR A 257 3.85 -24.70 10.18
CA THR A 257 3.44 -23.46 9.55
C THR A 257 2.30 -23.70 8.56
N PRO A 258 1.25 -22.86 8.51
CA PRO A 258 0.25 -22.90 7.46
C PRO A 258 0.89 -22.79 6.07
N SER A 259 0.36 -23.57 5.12
CA SER A 259 0.82 -23.56 3.73
C SER A 259 -0.40 -23.72 2.82
N ILE A 260 -1.03 -22.60 2.48
CA ILE A 260 -2.20 -22.54 1.60
C ILE A 260 -1.78 -21.97 0.25
N THR A 261 -2.29 -22.57 -0.82
CA THR A 261 -2.01 -22.15 -2.20
C THR A 261 -3.25 -22.31 -3.09
N TRP A 262 -3.33 -21.48 -4.12
CA TRP A 262 -4.25 -21.66 -5.25
C TRP A 262 -3.60 -22.59 -6.25
N SER A 263 -3.94 -23.88 -6.22
CA SER A 263 -3.29 -24.89 -7.06
C SER A 263 -3.83 -24.96 -8.48
N SER A 264 -4.99 -24.40 -8.74
CA SER A 264 -5.54 -24.15 -10.07
C SER A 264 -6.53 -23.00 -10.05
N ASP A 265 -6.61 -22.28 -11.14
CA ASP A 265 -7.63 -21.28 -11.45
C ASP A 265 -8.08 -21.52 -12.89
N VAL A 266 -9.32 -21.95 -13.06
CA VAL A 266 -9.90 -22.29 -14.36
C VAL A 266 -10.99 -21.28 -14.67
N THR A 267 -10.83 -20.56 -15.78
CA THR A 267 -11.88 -19.68 -16.31
C THR A 267 -12.93 -20.54 -17.02
N GLU A 268 -14.17 -20.45 -16.58
CA GLU A 268 -15.31 -21.15 -17.14
C GLU A 268 -15.85 -20.43 -18.41
N PRO A 269 -16.64 -21.10 -19.25
CA PRO A 269 -17.17 -20.51 -20.48
C PRO A 269 -18.03 -19.26 -20.25
N ASP A 270 -18.64 -19.09 -19.10
CA ASP A 270 -19.44 -17.93 -18.71
C ASP A 270 -18.60 -16.79 -18.10
N GLY A 271 -17.27 -16.96 -18.01
CA GLY A 271 -16.33 -16.00 -17.43
C GLY A 271 -16.33 -15.98 -15.91
N SER A 272 -16.89 -17.01 -15.27
CA SER A 272 -16.66 -17.30 -13.85
C SER A 272 -15.38 -18.12 -13.67
N HIS A 273 -14.94 -18.27 -12.42
CA HIS A 273 -13.72 -19.00 -12.07
C HIS A 273 -14.00 -20.20 -11.17
N THR A 274 -13.25 -21.29 -11.37
CA THR A 274 -13.17 -22.41 -10.43
C THR A 274 -11.75 -22.50 -9.89
N VAL A 275 -11.56 -22.14 -8.62
CA VAL A 275 -10.27 -22.08 -7.95
C VAL A 275 -10.13 -23.22 -6.97
N THR A 276 -9.04 -23.98 -7.04
CA THR A 276 -8.76 -25.07 -6.08
C THR A 276 -7.83 -24.57 -4.99
N ILE A 277 -8.29 -24.64 -3.74
CA ILE A 277 -7.50 -24.41 -2.53
C ILE A 277 -6.77 -25.71 -2.18
N SER A 278 -5.46 -25.66 -2.02
CA SER A 278 -4.63 -26.78 -1.62
C SER A 278 -3.68 -26.39 -0.49
N GLY A 279 -3.11 -27.39 0.18
CA GLY A 279 -2.12 -27.16 1.23
C GLY A 279 -2.54 -27.69 2.59
N ARG A 280 -1.94 -27.13 3.65
CA ARG A 280 -2.08 -27.64 5.01
C ARG A 280 -2.28 -26.49 5.99
N PHE A 281 -3.09 -26.76 7.03
CA PHE A 281 -3.33 -25.79 8.10
C PHE A 281 -3.27 -26.50 9.46
N PRO A 282 -2.41 -26.08 10.42
CA PRO A 282 -2.19 -26.80 11.66
C PRO A 282 -3.31 -26.61 12.68
N MET A 283 -3.60 -27.65 13.45
CA MET A 283 -4.47 -27.58 14.62
C MET A 283 -3.95 -26.56 15.63
N GLY A 284 -4.87 -25.87 16.32
CA GLY A 284 -4.54 -24.88 17.36
C GLY A 284 -4.08 -23.52 16.83
N THR A 285 -3.92 -23.38 15.52
CA THR A 285 -3.64 -22.08 14.90
C THR A 285 -4.94 -21.31 14.68
N LYS A 286 -4.97 -20.03 15.01
CA LYS A 286 -6.10 -19.12 14.70
C LYS A 286 -6.28 -19.07 13.17
N ALA A 287 -7.53 -18.99 12.72
CA ALA A 287 -7.82 -18.81 11.30
C ALA A 287 -7.12 -17.56 10.74
N ILE A 288 -6.62 -17.67 9.51
CA ILE A 288 -5.86 -16.62 8.81
C ILE A 288 -6.63 -16.22 7.56
N LEU A 289 -6.61 -14.93 7.25
CA LEU A 289 -7.18 -14.39 6.03
C LEU A 289 -6.20 -14.57 4.88
N TYR A 290 -6.71 -15.08 3.76
CA TYR A 290 -6.07 -15.15 2.45
C TYR A 290 -6.94 -14.40 1.45
N SER A 291 -6.33 -13.76 0.46
CA SER A 291 -7.05 -12.97 -0.54
C SER A 291 -6.85 -13.56 -1.94
N TYR A 292 -7.94 -13.71 -2.67
CA TYR A 292 -7.91 -14.08 -4.07
C TYR A 292 -8.06 -12.82 -4.93
N ALA A 293 -7.03 -12.47 -5.68
CA ALA A 293 -7.04 -11.34 -6.60
C ALA A 293 -7.92 -11.66 -7.82
N VAL A 294 -8.96 -10.86 -8.01
CA VAL A 294 -9.94 -11.01 -9.10
C VAL A 294 -9.27 -10.74 -10.46
N PRO A 295 -9.27 -11.71 -11.40
CA PRO A 295 -8.63 -11.53 -12.71
C PRO A 295 -9.32 -10.49 -13.61
N GLU A 296 -10.66 -10.44 -13.61
CA GLU A 296 -11.47 -9.51 -14.41
C GLU A 296 -12.41 -8.69 -13.52
N PRO A 297 -11.97 -7.54 -12.95
CA PRO A 297 -12.77 -6.72 -12.05
C PRO A 297 -14.11 -6.25 -12.62
N SER A 298 -14.15 -5.88 -13.91
CA SER A 298 -15.41 -5.49 -14.56
C SER A 298 -16.42 -6.64 -14.63
N ARG A 299 -15.95 -7.87 -14.85
CA ARG A 299 -16.82 -9.07 -14.82
C ARG A 299 -17.29 -9.37 -13.40
N PHE A 300 -16.40 -9.28 -12.40
CA PHE A 300 -16.74 -9.44 -11.01
C PHE A 300 -17.84 -8.44 -10.57
N ALA A 301 -17.65 -7.15 -10.85
CA ALA A 301 -18.63 -6.11 -10.58
C ALA A 301 -19.98 -6.37 -11.30
N GLN A 302 -19.95 -6.85 -12.55
CA GLN A 302 -21.14 -7.21 -13.31
C GLN A 302 -21.91 -8.36 -12.67
N VAL A 303 -21.21 -9.44 -12.29
CA VAL A 303 -21.83 -10.59 -11.61
C VAL A 303 -22.44 -10.16 -10.28
N ALA A 304 -21.71 -9.37 -9.48
CA ALA A 304 -22.18 -8.85 -8.20
C ALA A 304 -23.42 -7.95 -8.38
N LEU A 305 -23.42 -7.06 -9.39
CA LEU A 305 -24.58 -6.19 -9.68
C LEU A 305 -25.81 -7.00 -10.11
N VAL A 306 -25.66 -7.99 -11.01
CA VAL A 306 -26.78 -8.85 -11.43
C VAL A 306 -27.35 -9.63 -10.24
N GLN A 307 -26.49 -10.14 -9.36
CA GLN A 307 -26.91 -10.84 -8.15
C GLN A 307 -27.67 -9.89 -7.21
N ALA A 308 -27.15 -8.70 -6.94
CA ALA A 308 -27.79 -7.69 -6.10
C ALA A 308 -29.14 -7.22 -6.68
N LEU A 309 -29.26 -7.05 -8.01
CA LEU A 309 -30.53 -6.74 -8.67
C LEU A 309 -31.57 -7.85 -8.43
N ARG A 310 -31.18 -9.12 -8.56
CA ARG A 310 -32.08 -10.27 -8.30
C ARG A 310 -32.51 -10.33 -6.84
N GLU A 311 -31.61 -10.04 -5.90
CA GLU A 311 -31.93 -9.90 -4.47
C GLU A 311 -32.97 -8.80 -4.19
N LYS A 312 -33.02 -7.75 -5.03
CA LYS A 312 -34.02 -6.68 -4.98
C LYS A 312 -35.27 -6.96 -5.83
N GLY A 313 -35.45 -8.19 -6.34
CA GLY A 313 -36.61 -8.60 -7.14
C GLY A 313 -36.57 -8.14 -8.60
N VAL A 314 -35.46 -7.63 -9.09
CA VAL A 314 -35.28 -7.24 -10.50
C VAL A 314 -34.85 -8.47 -11.30
N THR A 315 -35.68 -8.86 -12.28
CA THR A 315 -35.31 -9.94 -13.23
C THR A 315 -34.22 -9.43 -14.20
N ALA A 316 -33.01 -9.95 -14.06
CA ALA A 316 -31.88 -9.62 -14.90
C ALA A 316 -31.12 -10.88 -15.33
N THR A 317 -30.63 -10.89 -16.56
CA THR A 317 -29.80 -11.98 -17.09
C THR A 317 -28.35 -11.55 -17.11
N LEU A 318 -27.46 -12.45 -16.65
CA LEU A 318 -26.03 -12.25 -16.76
C LEU A 318 -25.60 -12.46 -18.21
N PRO A 319 -25.06 -11.43 -18.90
CA PRO A 319 -24.58 -11.60 -20.28
C PRO A 319 -23.39 -12.56 -20.34
N ALA A 320 -23.16 -13.19 -21.49
CA ALA A 320 -21.94 -13.95 -21.73
C ALA A 320 -20.69 -13.03 -21.59
N ALA A 321 -19.57 -13.59 -21.11
CA ALA A 321 -18.34 -12.83 -20.86
C ALA A 321 -17.83 -12.06 -22.11
N SER A 322 -18.03 -12.62 -23.30
CA SER A 322 -17.61 -12.01 -24.58
C SER A 322 -18.34 -10.71 -24.95
N VAL A 323 -19.45 -10.39 -24.30
CA VAL A 323 -20.33 -9.25 -24.65
C VAL A 323 -19.86 -7.92 -24.02
N GLN A 324 -18.84 -7.93 -23.18
CA GLN A 324 -18.28 -6.69 -22.57
C GLN A 324 -17.49 -5.81 -23.55
N LYS A 325 -17.42 -6.13 -24.85
CA LYS A 325 -16.72 -5.35 -25.86
C LYS A 325 -17.73 -4.51 -26.67
N GLY A 326 -17.45 -3.21 -26.85
CA GLY A 326 -18.23 -2.35 -27.74
C GLY A 326 -19.04 -1.25 -27.07
N PHE A 327 -18.46 -0.58 -26.09
CA PHE A 327 -19.08 0.57 -25.37
C PHE A 327 -19.16 1.85 -26.21
N THR A 328 -18.66 1.87 -27.47
CA THR A 328 -18.57 3.07 -28.31
C THR A 328 -19.90 3.73 -28.63
N SER A 329 -21.01 2.98 -28.60
CA SER A 329 -22.36 3.52 -28.81
C SER A 329 -23.09 3.92 -27.53
N LEU A 330 -22.62 3.51 -26.35
CA LEU A 330 -23.29 3.72 -25.08
C LEU A 330 -23.18 5.14 -24.53
N PRO A 331 -22.06 5.90 -24.75
CA PRO A 331 -21.93 7.27 -24.21
C PRO A 331 -23.08 8.21 -24.60
N ALA A 332 -23.76 7.97 -25.73
CA ALA A 332 -24.93 8.73 -26.12
C ALA A 332 -26.12 8.59 -25.14
N ALA A 333 -26.16 7.50 -24.35
CA ALA A 333 -27.19 7.26 -23.33
C ALA A 333 -26.81 7.85 -21.95
N TYR A 334 -25.57 8.29 -21.73
CA TYR A 334 -25.10 8.81 -20.46
C TYR A 334 -25.54 10.26 -20.22
N ARG A 335 -26.86 10.43 -20.08
CA ARG A 335 -27.52 11.71 -19.84
C ARG A 335 -28.21 11.71 -18.49
N PRO A 336 -28.37 12.87 -17.83
CA PRO A 336 -28.99 12.96 -16.50
C PRO A 336 -30.36 12.27 -16.42
N GLU A 337 -31.21 12.40 -17.44
CA GLU A 337 -32.57 11.80 -17.51
C GLU A 337 -32.55 10.26 -17.60
N ASN A 338 -31.42 9.66 -17.88
CA ASN A 338 -31.25 8.22 -17.98
C ASN A 338 -30.59 7.60 -16.73
N VAL A 339 -30.20 8.41 -15.74
CA VAL A 339 -29.68 7.92 -14.46
C VAL A 339 -30.81 7.23 -13.69
N VAL A 340 -30.58 5.99 -13.27
CA VAL A 340 -31.51 5.20 -12.45
C VAL A 340 -30.93 4.83 -11.09
N ALA A 341 -29.63 5.04 -10.90
CA ALA A 341 -28.95 4.96 -9.62
C ALA A 341 -27.65 5.75 -9.63
N GLU A 342 -27.24 6.27 -8.50
CA GLU A 342 -25.99 6.99 -8.32
C GLU A 342 -25.35 6.63 -6.98
N HIS A 343 -24.04 6.47 -6.96
CA HIS A 343 -23.22 6.49 -5.77
C HIS A 343 -22.25 7.67 -5.84
N VAL A 344 -22.22 8.46 -4.75
CA VAL A 344 -21.22 9.53 -4.55
C VAL A 344 -20.27 9.07 -3.45
N SER A 345 -18.99 9.00 -3.77
CA SER A 345 -17.97 8.55 -2.82
C SER A 345 -17.80 9.50 -1.64
N PRO A 346 -17.23 9.06 -0.51
CA PRO A 346 -16.57 9.96 0.42
C PRO A 346 -15.52 10.84 -0.29
N PRO A 347 -15.08 11.96 0.33
CA PRO A 347 -14.13 12.86 -0.31
C PRO A 347 -12.77 12.19 -0.54
N LEU A 348 -12.02 12.64 -1.54
CA LEU A 348 -10.67 12.16 -1.88
C LEU A 348 -9.71 12.18 -0.68
N ALA A 349 -9.94 13.09 0.27
CA ALA A 349 -9.21 13.13 1.54
C ALA A 349 -9.25 11.79 2.30
N GLU A 350 -10.41 11.12 2.30
CA GLU A 350 -10.59 9.82 2.96
C GLU A 350 -9.89 8.70 2.18
N GLU A 351 -9.92 8.74 0.85
CA GLU A 351 -9.18 7.84 -0.03
C GLU A 351 -7.67 7.93 0.21
N ILE A 352 -7.14 9.16 0.27
CA ILE A 352 -5.72 9.42 0.56
C ILE A 352 -5.36 8.87 1.95
N LYS A 353 -6.23 9.04 2.95
CA LYS A 353 -6.04 8.48 4.29
C LYS A 353 -5.90 6.96 4.23
N VAL A 354 -6.80 6.24 3.56
CA VAL A 354 -6.71 4.79 3.42
C VAL A 354 -5.42 4.40 2.71
N THR A 355 -5.16 4.98 1.54
CA THR A 355 -3.97 4.68 0.73
C THR A 355 -2.67 4.83 1.53
N LEU A 356 -2.56 5.86 2.37
CA LEU A 356 -1.36 6.11 3.17
C LEU A 356 -1.30 5.25 4.44
N LYS A 357 -2.40 5.15 5.21
CA LYS A 357 -2.46 4.40 6.48
C LYS A 357 -2.09 2.93 6.31
N VAL A 358 -2.72 2.26 5.34
CA VAL A 358 -2.52 0.82 5.13
C VAL A 358 -1.57 0.50 3.98
N SER A 359 -1.03 1.54 3.33
CA SER A 359 -0.13 1.38 2.18
C SER A 359 -0.80 0.71 0.97
N GLN A 360 -2.09 0.98 0.69
CA GLN A 360 -2.86 0.29 -0.34
C GLN A 360 -2.23 0.48 -1.74
N ASN A 361 -1.77 -0.62 -2.33
CA ASN A 361 -1.04 -0.59 -3.61
C ASN A 361 -1.96 -0.36 -4.80
N LEU A 362 -3.09 -1.05 -4.86
CA LEU A 362 -4.06 -0.90 -5.96
C LEU A 362 -4.53 0.55 -6.08
N HIS A 363 -4.87 1.16 -4.95
CA HIS A 363 -5.33 2.56 -4.89
C HIS A 363 -4.24 3.50 -5.40
N ALA A 364 -3.04 3.41 -4.84
CA ALA A 364 -1.93 4.26 -5.24
C ALA A 364 -1.55 4.10 -6.72
N SER A 365 -1.53 2.87 -7.25
CA SER A 365 -1.21 2.60 -8.65
C SER A 365 -2.31 3.08 -9.61
N SER A 366 -3.55 3.18 -9.15
CA SER A 366 -4.68 3.66 -9.94
C SER A 366 -4.75 5.20 -10.01
N LEU A 367 -4.29 5.91 -8.96
CA LEU A 367 -4.38 7.38 -8.87
C LEU A 367 -3.78 8.13 -10.08
N PRO A 368 -2.59 7.79 -10.61
CA PRO A 368 -2.07 8.48 -11.80
C PRO A 368 -2.98 8.34 -13.02
N MET A 369 -3.61 7.17 -13.21
CA MET A 369 -4.55 6.94 -14.31
C MET A 369 -5.84 7.70 -14.11
N ILE A 370 -6.35 7.78 -12.89
CA ILE A 370 -7.53 8.54 -12.51
C ILE A 370 -7.29 10.05 -12.72
N VAL A 371 -6.19 10.59 -12.22
CA VAL A 371 -5.81 12.00 -12.40
C VAL A 371 -5.75 12.35 -13.89
N LYS A 372 -5.11 11.50 -14.70
CA LYS A 372 -5.08 11.66 -16.16
C LYS A 372 -6.47 11.64 -16.78
N ALA A 373 -7.31 10.69 -16.42
CA ALA A 373 -8.64 10.53 -16.98
C ALA A 373 -9.58 11.69 -16.61
N VAL A 374 -9.40 12.30 -15.46
CA VAL A 374 -10.19 13.47 -15.01
C VAL A 374 -9.71 14.76 -15.64
N LEU A 375 -8.40 15.01 -15.69
CA LEU A 375 -7.84 16.31 -16.04
C LEU A 375 -7.35 16.43 -17.49
N ALA A 376 -7.04 15.31 -18.13
CA ALA A 376 -6.46 15.29 -19.48
C ALA A 376 -7.01 14.13 -20.33
N ARG A 377 -8.33 13.84 -20.21
CA ARG A 377 -8.98 12.69 -20.83
C ARG A 377 -8.66 12.55 -22.31
N ASP A 378 -8.81 13.65 -23.05
CA ASP A 378 -8.67 13.69 -24.50
C ASP A 378 -7.24 13.92 -24.99
N ASP A 379 -6.32 14.25 -24.08
CA ASP A 379 -4.90 14.44 -24.41
C ASP A 379 -4.16 13.09 -24.33
N THR A 380 -4.09 12.40 -25.46
CA THR A 380 -3.42 11.10 -25.58
C THR A 380 -1.88 11.18 -25.46
N SER A 381 -1.31 12.39 -25.52
CA SER A 381 0.14 12.61 -25.38
C SER A 381 0.60 12.64 -23.94
N LYS A 382 -0.30 12.80 -22.96
CA LYS A 382 0.01 12.88 -21.53
C LYS A 382 -0.33 11.60 -20.78
N THR A 383 0.47 11.33 -19.76
CA THR A 383 0.22 10.34 -18.72
C THR A 383 -0.12 11.05 -17.40
N GLY A 384 -0.53 10.29 -16.37
CA GLY A 384 -0.66 10.84 -15.02
C GLY A 384 0.66 11.32 -14.44
N PHE A 385 1.76 10.67 -14.81
CA PHE A 385 3.11 11.07 -14.39
C PHE A 385 3.59 12.37 -15.05
N ASP A 386 3.11 12.72 -16.25
CA ASP A 386 3.38 14.03 -16.86
C ASP A 386 2.69 15.15 -16.07
N LEU A 387 1.49 14.91 -15.53
CA LEU A 387 0.79 15.85 -14.66
C LEU A 387 1.49 15.98 -13.31
N GLU A 388 1.93 14.88 -12.71
CA GLU A 388 2.74 14.86 -11.50
C GLU A 388 4.05 15.62 -11.71
N ARG A 389 4.79 15.33 -12.77
CA ARG A 389 6.01 16.02 -13.16
C ARG A 389 5.80 17.53 -13.27
N GLY A 390 4.73 17.96 -13.93
CA GLY A 390 4.38 19.39 -14.07
C GLY A 390 4.14 20.07 -12.71
N MET A 391 3.47 19.38 -11.79
CA MET A 391 3.25 19.86 -10.43
C MET A 391 4.58 19.99 -9.66
N LEU A 392 5.43 18.95 -9.70
CA LEU A 392 6.72 18.95 -9.00
C LEU A 392 7.68 20.04 -9.54
N GLN A 393 7.69 20.25 -10.86
CA GLN A 393 8.46 21.34 -11.49
C GLN A 393 7.95 22.72 -11.07
N THR A 394 6.62 22.90 -11.02
CA THR A 394 6.00 24.14 -10.55
C THR A 394 6.32 24.41 -9.08
N ALA A 395 6.48 23.35 -8.28
CA ALA A 395 6.92 23.43 -6.89
C ALA A 395 8.42 23.76 -6.74
N GLY A 396 9.19 23.81 -7.83
CA GLY A 396 10.63 24.11 -7.82
C GLY A 396 11.51 22.96 -7.32
N LEU A 397 11.00 21.72 -7.36
CA LEU A 397 11.74 20.55 -6.87
C LEU A 397 12.74 20.03 -7.90
N ASP A 398 13.93 19.63 -7.44
CA ASP A 398 14.95 18.99 -8.25
C ASP A 398 14.57 17.53 -8.56
N LEU A 399 14.08 17.29 -9.77
CA LEU A 399 13.69 15.94 -10.22
C LEU A 399 14.89 15.01 -10.45
N GLY A 400 16.12 15.48 -10.43
CA GLY A 400 17.32 14.64 -10.46
C GLY A 400 17.39 13.69 -9.25
N GLY A 401 16.79 14.09 -8.13
CA GLY A 401 16.68 13.28 -6.91
C GLY A 401 15.52 12.28 -6.90
N ALA A 402 14.78 12.10 -8.02
CA ALA A 402 13.59 11.26 -8.06
C ALA A 402 13.50 10.42 -9.33
N GLN A 403 13.15 9.15 -9.17
CA GLN A 403 12.80 8.22 -10.25
C GLN A 403 11.54 7.45 -9.84
N GLN A 404 10.53 7.37 -10.73
CA GLN A 404 9.27 6.72 -10.46
C GLN A 404 8.70 6.11 -11.74
N THR A 405 8.22 4.85 -11.66
CA THR A 405 7.62 4.12 -12.78
C THR A 405 6.16 3.73 -12.53
N ASP A 406 5.74 3.72 -11.27
CA ASP A 406 4.38 3.38 -10.84
C ASP A 406 3.94 4.23 -9.63
N GLY A 407 2.65 4.17 -9.29
CA GLY A 407 2.09 4.95 -8.20
C GLY A 407 2.35 4.39 -6.80
N ALA A 408 2.73 3.12 -6.66
CA ALA A 408 2.87 2.42 -5.39
C ALA A 408 4.33 2.26 -4.92
N GLY A 409 5.30 2.35 -5.87
CA GLY A 409 6.73 2.28 -5.59
C GLY A 409 7.37 0.91 -5.79
N GLY A 410 6.88 0.12 -6.73
CA GLY A 410 7.50 -1.15 -7.13
C GLY A 410 8.90 -0.96 -7.71
N ASP A 411 9.10 0.10 -8.50
CA ASP A 411 10.42 0.52 -8.99
C ASP A 411 10.52 2.06 -8.94
N ALA A 412 10.84 2.56 -7.76
CA ALA A 412 11.04 3.99 -7.52
C ALA A 412 12.28 4.22 -6.65
N ARG A 413 12.97 5.33 -6.92
CA ARG A 413 14.13 5.76 -6.16
C ARG A 413 14.04 7.24 -5.84
N PHE A 414 14.32 7.58 -4.58
CA PHE A 414 14.39 8.96 -4.12
C PHE A 414 15.66 9.20 -3.31
N SER A 415 16.20 10.40 -3.42
CA SER A 415 17.17 10.87 -2.45
C SER A 415 16.46 11.37 -1.19
N PRO A 416 17.07 11.25 0.00
CA PRO A 416 16.54 11.85 1.22
C PRO A 416 16.23 13.35 1.04
N SER A 417 17.14 14.09 0.40
CA SER A 417 16.99 15.52 0.13
C SER A 417 15.77 15.84 -0.73
N PHE A 418 15.55 15.11 -1.83
CA PHE A 418 14.33 15.28 -2.63
C PHE A 418 13.08 15.07 -1.78
N MET A 419 13.04 14.00 -0.98
CA MET A 419 11.86 13.66 -0.19
C MET A 419 11.54 14.72 0.88
N VAL A 420 12.54 15.22 1.61
CA VAL A 420 12.28 16.25 2.63
C VAL A 420 11.86 17.58 2.01
N HIS A 421 12.43 17.97 0.85
CA HIS A 421 12.00 19.18 0.14
C HIS A 421 10.57 19.03 -0.41
N TYR A 422 10.20 17.86 -0.93
CA TYR A 422 8.82 17.55 -1.29
C TYR A 422 7.87 17.68 -0.08
N LEU A 423 8.25 17.10 1.06
CA LEU A 423 7.46 17.20 2.30
C LEU A 423 7.39 18.66 2.81
N ALA A 424 8.47 19.41 2.71
CA ALA A 424 8.47 20.85 3.04
C ALA A 424 7.55 21.65 2.12
N TYR A 425 7.50 21.32 0.82
CA TYR A 425 6.52 21.90 -0.10
C TYR A 425 5.08 21.57 0.33
N MET A 426 4.79 20.28 0.63
CA MET A 426 3.46 19.85 1.06
C MET A 426 3.03 20.49 2.38
N ALA A 427 3.96 20.71 3.32
CA ALA A 427 3.71 21.38 4.60
C ALA A 427 3.28 22.86 4.46
N LYS A 428 3.55 23.49 3.32
CA LYS A 428 3.16 24.87 3.00
C LYS A 428 1.80 24.96 2.25
N GLN A 429 1.16 23.82 1.94
CA GLN A 429 -0.10 23.81 1.18
C GLN A 429 -1.33 23.95 2.10
N LYS A 430 -2.46 24.40 1.52
CA LYS A 430 -3.73 24.58 2.26
C LYS A 430 -4.21 23.29 2.96
N ASP A 431 -3.91 22.12 2.37
CA ASP A 431 -4.32 20.82 2.85
C ASP A 431 -3.23 20.10 3.67
N ALA A 432 -2.19 20.82 4.11
CA ALA A 432 -1.03 20.26 4.83
C ALA A 432 -1.42 19.43 6.06
N ALA A 433 -2.30 19.98 6.90
CA ALA A 433 -2.74 19.28 8.11
C ALA A 433 -3.54 18.00 7.81
N LEU A 434 -4.29 17.98 6.70
CA LEU A 434 -5.01 16.79 6.24
C LEU A 434 -4.01 15.74 5.75
N PHE A 435 -3.06 16.13 4.92
CA PHE A 435 -2.03 15.24 4.39
C PHE A 435 -1.21 14.60 5.52
N GLU A 436 -0.75 15.40 6.50
CA GLU A 436 -0.02 14.91 7.67
C GLU A 436 -0.84 13.89 8.49
N ARG A 437 -2.12 14.19 8.80
CA ARG A 437 -3.01 13.27 9.53
C ARG A 437 -3.34 11.99 8.78
N SER A 438 -3.22 11.98 7.46
CA SER A 438 -3.42 10.79 6.62
C SER A 438 -2.26 9.79 6.72
N LEU A 439 -1.10 10.19 7.26
CA LEU A 439 0.05 9.32 7.43
C LEU A 439 -0.14 8.34 8.59
N PRO A 440 0.46 7.12 8.53
CA PRO A 440 0.61 6.25 9.69
C PRO A 440 1.25 6.96 10.87
N ILE A 441 0.84 6.60 12.08
CA ILE A 441 1.32 7.21 13.31
C ILE A 441 2.18 6.21 14.09
N LEU A 442 3.42 6.56 14.39
CA LEU A 442 4.37 5.73 15.13
C LEU A 442 3.75 5.20 16.43
N GLY A 443 3.74 3.88 16.58
CA GLY A 443 3.22 3.17 17.74
C GLY A 443 1.71 3.31 17.97
N ARG A 444 0.92 3.73 16.96
CA ARG A 444 -0.54 3.97 17.14
C ARG A 444 -1.41 3.38 16.06
N ASP A 445 -1.16 3.69 14.79
CA ASP A 445 -2.02 3.24 13.71
C ASP A 445 -1.29 3.01 12.37
N GLY A 446 -2.03 2.42 11.42
CA GLY A 446 -1.55 2.13 10.07
C GLY A 446 -0.32 1.21 10.11
N THR A 447 0.52 1.28 9.09
CA THR A 447 1.73 0.44 8.99
C THR A 447 2.81 0.74 10.05
N LEU A 448 2.56 1.66 10.97
CA LEU A 448 3.45 1.98 12.11
C LEU A 448 2.85 1.60 13.48
N TRP A 449 1.69 0.95 13.52
CA TRP A 449 0.94 0.69 14.75
C TRP A 449 1.75 -0.05 15.84
N ASN A 450 2.65 -0.94 15.45
CA ASN A 450 3.48 -1.78 16.32
C ASN A 450 4.98 -1.41 16.30
N ILE A 451 5.33 -0.25 15.72
CA ILE A 451 6.70 0.24 15.67
C ILE A 451 6.92 1.22 16.81
N GLN A 452 7.85 0.88 17.72
CA GLN A 452 8.21 1.71 18.88
C GLN A 452 6.99 2.23 19.70
N PRO A 453 6.03 1.36 20.12
CA PRO A 453 4.78 1.81 20.73
C PRO A 453 4.96 2.42 22.13
N ASP A 454 6.08 2.07 22.82
CA ASP A 454 6.33 2.40 24.23
C ASP A 454 7.35 3.54 24.44
N VAL A 455 7.79 4.20 23.34
CA VAL A 455 8.74 5.32 23.43
C VAL A 455 8.01 6.68 23.44
N PRO A 456 8.64 7.75 23.96
CA PRO A 456 8.02 9.09 23.96
C PRO A 456 7.65 9.65 22.59
N ALA A 457 8.28 9.17 21.51
CA ALA A 457 7.97 9.57 20.13
C ALA A 457 6.67 8.93 19.60
N ALA A 458 6.14 7.89 20.28
CA ALA A 458 4.91 7.24 19.86
C ALA A 458 3.71 8.21 19.94
N GLY A 459 2.99 8.32 18.81
CA GLY A 459 1.90 9.29 18.66
C GLY A 459 2.35 10.67 18.13
N HIS A 460 3.65 10.91 17.96
CA HIS A 460 4.20 12.21 17.55
C HIS A 460 4.96 12.20 16.21
N VAL A 461 5.19 11.03 15.64
CA VAL A 461 5.80 10.86 14.30
C VAL A 461 4.73 10.34 13.35
N PHE A 462 4.49 11.10 12.30
CA PHE A 462 3.51 10.83 11.24
C PHE A 462 4.29 10.51 9.97
N ALA A 463 4.38 9.24 9.57
CA ALA A 463 5.24 8.90 8.46
C ALA A 463 4.75 7.69 7.65
N LYS A 464 4.94 7.78 6.33
CA LYS A 464 4.69 6.68 5.41
C LYS A 464 5.86 5.72 5.41
N THR A 465 5.57 4.43 5.55
CA THR A 465 6.55 3.36 5.41
C THR A 465 6.75 2.96 3.95
N GLY A 466 7.94 2.47 3.64
CA GLY A 466 8.24 1.73 2.41
C GLY A 466 8.89 0.40 2.74
N THR A 467 8.55 -0.67 2.03
CA THR A 467 9.15 -2.00 2.20
C THR A 467 9.19 -2.71 0.85
N LEU A 468 10.36 -3.22 0.51
CA LEU A 468 10.54 -4.15 -0.60
C LEU A 468 11.54 -5.21 -0.17
N ALA A 469 11.17 -6.48 -0.32
CA ALA A 469 12.03 -7.60 0.04
C ALA A 469 11.86 -8.73 -0.98
N GLY A 470 12.90 -9.53 -1.15
CA GLY A 470 12.92 -10.70 -2.00
C GLY A 470 13.63 -11.87 -1.32
N TYR A 471 13.46 -13.06 -1.87
CA TYR A 471 14.15 -14.25 -1.40
C TYR A 471 15.59 -14.27 -1.91
N ASP A 472 16.56 -14.34 -1.00
CA ASP A 472 17.96 -14.61 -1.29
C ASP A 472 18.20 -16.14 -1.26
N ALA A 473 18.27 -16.73 -2.44
CA ALA A 473 18.44 -18.18 -2.59
C ALA A 473 19.84 -18.67 -2.16
N LEU A 474 20.87 -17.81 -2.24
CA LEU A 474 22.24 -18.16 -1.86
C LEU A 474 22.35 -18.36 -0.34
N ASN A 475 21.82 -17.42 0.42
CA ASN A 475 21.93 -17.42 1.89
C ASN A 475 20.69 -17.99 2.59
N ARG A 476 19.63 -18.30 1.85
CA ARG A 476 18.33 -18.75 2.36
C ARG A 476 17.77 -17.78 3.40
N GLN A 477 17.77 -16.49 3.05
CA GLN A 477 17.31 -15.38 3.86
C GLN A 477 16.34 -14.51 3.06
N LEU A 478 15.75 -13.50 3.70
CA LEU A 478 15.12 -12.39 3.00
C LEU A 478 16.16 -11.28 2.80
N LEU A 479 16.30 -10.80 1.58
CA LEU A 479 16.98 -9.55 1.26
C LEU A 479 15.97 -8.42 1.25
N VAL A 480 16.00 -7.58 2.26
CA VAL A 480 15.25 -6.33 2.32
C VAL A 480 15.99 -5.32 1.43
N THR A 481 15.57 -5.22 0.18
CA THR A 481 16.17 -4.30 -0.80
C THR A 481 15.84 -2.85 -0.49
N ALA A 482 14.70 -2.60 0.19
CA ALA A 482 14.31 -1.29 0.66
C ALA A 482 13.51 -1.35 1.96
N LYS A 483 13.87 -0.50 2.91
CA LYS A 483 13.01 -0.02 4.00
C LYS A 483 13.12 1.48 4.08
N GLY A 484 11.97 2.18 4.09
CA GLY A 484 11.91 3.63 4.07
C GLY A 484 10.88 4.19 5.05
N LEU A 485 11.10 5.43 5.47
CA LEU A 485 10.19 6.21 6.28
C LEU A 485 10.27 7.67 5.82
N GLY A 486 9.15 8.26 5.40
CA GLY A 486 9.05 9.65 5.00
C GLY A 486 7.84 10.33 5.64
N GLY A 487 8.02 11.52 6.22
CA GLY A 487 6.92 12.20 6.91
C GLY A 487 7.36 13.34 7.80
N TYR A 488 6.65 13.52 8.92
CA TYR A 488 6.79 14.67 9.80
C TYR A 488 6.84 14.27 11.27
N PHE A 489 7.42 15.15 12.08
CA PHE A 489 7.23 15.14 13.53
C PHE A 489 7.33 16.55 14.10
N THR A 490 6.71 16.74 15.27
CA THR A 490 6.90 17.93 16.09
C THR A 490 7.71 17.53 17.33
N SER A 491 8.87 18.14 17.54
CA SER A 491 9.73 17.85 18.69
C SER A 491 9.05 18.21 20.02
N PRO A 492 9.55 17.74 21.16
CA PRO A 492 9.08 18.20 22.47
C PRO A 492 9.22 19.71 22.68
N GLY A 493 10.16 20.35 21.98
CA GLY A 493 10.35 21.81 21.98
C GLY A 493 9.34 22.57 21.08
N GLY A 494 8.45 21.87 20.38
CA GLY A 494 7.42 22.47 19.52
C GLY A 494 7.88 22.82 18.09
N LYS A 495 9.12 22.53 17.72
CA LYS A 495 9.61 22.73 16.35
C LYS A 495 9.18 21.60 15.42
N ARG A 496 8.86 21.95 14.16
CA ARG A 496 8.40 21.02 13.15
C ARG A 496 9.51 20.58 12.21
N TYR A 497 9.53 19.28 11.90
CA TYR A 497 10.53 18.67 11.03
C TYR A 497 9.88 17.78 9.98
N ALA A 498 10.43 17.80 8.75
CA ALA A 498 10.28 16.70 7.80
C ALA A 498 11.40 15.68 7.98
N LEU A 499 11.12 14.43 7.72
CA LEU A 499 12.08 13.34 7.79
C LEU A 499 12.03 12.47 6.54
N ALA A 500 13.20 12.01 6.11
CA ALA A 500 13.37 10.92 5.16
C ALA A 500 14.46 9.98 5.68
N ILE A 501 14.13 8.72 5.87
CA ILE A 501 15.02 7.68 6.37
C ILE A 501 14.91 6.49 5.43
N TYR A 502 16.02 6.09 4.81
CA TYR A 502 16.09 4.92 3.95
C TYR A 502 17.21 4.00 4.40
N VAL A 503 16.97 2.70 4.33
CA VAL A 503 18.01 1.68 4.43
C VAL A 503 17.76 0.63 3.34
N ASN A 504 18.82 0.34 2.58
CA ASN A 504 18.77 -0.65 1.50
C ASN A 504 19.76 -1.80 1.77
N ASN A 505 19.41 -2.98 1.27
CA ASN A 505 20.24 -4.17 1.24
C ASN A 505 20.54 -4.76 2.64
N VAL A 506 19.49 -5.05 3.39
CA VAL A 506 19.59 -5.72 4.70
C VAL A 506 19.15 -7.19 4.57
N SER A 507 20.01 -8.12 4.92
CA SER A 507 19.65 -9.54 5.01
C SER A 507 19.04 -9.85 6.38
N VAL A 508 17.85 -10.50 6.39
CA VAL A 508 17.16 -10.89 7.62
C VAL A 508 16.70 -12.36 7.54
N PRO A 509 16.47 -13.05 8.67
CA PRO A 509 15.93 -14.40 8.65
C PRO A 509 14.62 -14.53 7.88
N LEU A 510 14.30 -15.76 7.40
CA LEU A 510 13.02 -16.09 6.74
C LEU A 510 11.83 -16.14 7.71
N ASP A 511 11.96 -15.61 8.90
CA ASP A 511 10.90 -15.61 9.90
C ASP A 511 9.82 -14.59 9.54
N GLN A 512 8.57 -14.95 9.80
CA GLN A 512 7.44 -14.05 9.62
C GLN A 512 7.61 -12.77 10.45
N GLY A 513 7.46 -11.64 9.79
CA GLY A 513 7.63 -10.33 10.41
C GLY A 513 9.09 -9.91 10.69
N ALA A 514 10.12 -10.69 10.30
CA ALA A 514 11.53 -10.34 10.53
C ALA A 514 11.89 -8.97 9.95
N THR A 515 11.38 -8.63 8.76
CA THR A 515 11.56 -7.32 8.13
C THR A 515 11.08 -6.18 9.04
N THR A 516 9.90 -6.33 9.65
CA THR A 516 9.34 -5.34 10.57
C THR A 516 10.05 -5.34 11.91
N LYS A 517 10.30 -6.52 12.49
CA LYS A 517 10.93 -6.67 13.81
C LYS A 517 12.39 -6.19 13.87
N ILE A 518 13.13 -6.31 12.77
CA ILE A 518 14.54 -5.93 12.69
C ILE A 518 14.67 -4.55 12.04
N VAL A 519 14.29 -4.45 10.76
CA VAL A 519 14.56 -3.24 9.99
C VAL A 519 13.53 -2.16 10.26
N GLY A 520 12.24 -2.52 10.39
CA GLY A 520 11.18 -1.58 10.73
C GLY A 520 11.39 -0.92 12.09
N GLN A 521 11.72 -1.72 13.12
CA GLN A 521 12.01 -1.20 14.45
C GLN A 521 13.22 -0.26 14.44
N ALA A 522 14.29 -0.58 13.69
CA ALA A 522 15.47 0.28 13.59
C ALA A 522 15.15 1.66 12.98
N LEU A 523 14.31 1.73 11.92
CA LEU A 523 13.86 3.02 11.38
C LEU A 523 13.03 3.80 12.41
N GLY A 524 12.17 3.11 13.17
CA GLY A 524 11.42 3.72 14.26
C GLY A 524 12.33 4.26 15.38
N GLU A 525 13.39 3.55 15.72
CA GLU A 525 14.41 4.01 16.68
C GLU A 525 15.16 5.26 16.19
N VAL A 526 15.51 5.30 14.89
CA VAL A 526 16.14 6.48 14.27
C VAL A 526 15.19 7.69 14.36
N ALA A 527 13.91 7.52 14.03
CA ALA A 527 12.92 8.59 14.14
C ALA A 527 12.71 9.04 15.60
N ALA A 528 12.64 8.08 16.55
CA ALA A 528 12.52 8.37 17.97
C ALA A 528 13.76 9.09 18.55
N ALA A 529 14.96 8.74 18.08
CA ALA A 529 16.19 9.43 18.46
C ALA A 529 16.19 10.89 17.97
N ALA A 530 15.71 11.14 16.74
CA ALA A 530 15.56 12.50 16.20
C ALA A 530 14.54 13.31 17.03
N TYR A 531 13.36 12.75 17.28
CA TYR A 531 12.31 13.37 18.12
C TYR A 531 12.85 13.79 19.49
N ALA A 532 13.63 12.92 20.16
CA ALA A 532 14.15 13.17 21.50
C ALA A 532 15.40 14.07 21.53
N THR A 533 16.04 14.35 20.39
CA THR A 533 17.32 15.06 20.34
C THR A 533 17.22 16.47 19.73
N LEU A 534 16.38 16.61 18.71
CA LEU A 534 16.19 17.89 18.02
C LEU A 534 15.34 18.85 18.88
N PRO A 535 15.72 20.13 18.92
CA PRO A 535 15.10 21.13 19.81
C PRO A 535 13.62 21.38 19.53
#